data_cecfdbfcca27c8e7eb2420edfcfffd99
#
_entry.id   cecfdbfcca27c8e7eb2420edfcfffd99
#
_cell.length_a   1.000
_cell.length_b   1.000
_cell.length_c   1.000
_cell.angle_alpha   90.00
_cell.angle_beta   90.00
_cell.angle_gamma   90.00
#
_symmetry.space_group_name_H-M   'P 1'
#
loop_
_entity.id
_entity.type
_entity.pdbx_description
1 polymer ?
#
loop_
_entity_poly.entity_id
_entity_poly.type
_entity_poly.pdbx_seq_one_letter_code
_entity_poly.pdbx_strand_id
1 'polypeptide(L)'
;VESIIKDVKGDYIYPSFIDLYSDYGLPKAKKGEYNYRPQYESNKNGAFHWNESIHPEINSAEQFVYNNKQATNYINSGFGVVLSHKQDGISRGTAVLVSLSDQKEQKTVINDKAASCFSFKKGVSMQKYPSSLMGSIALLKQLFLDAYWYQNSNNTTNLSFNAFNNQFDLPHVFETSLVTDYNRIYQISDEFEIDFIIKGNGKEYQRIEEIKSYEYPIILPLNFPLNYEINNPEESDILILSKLKHWETAPFNPRILSENGLNFCFTMSDLEKPSDFIKNLRTSIEKGLTKKDALHALTLAPATLINEENRLGTLEKGKKANFIICSSDIFENGKIYENWTNGIQNIVNEKTENDVRGYYTFTSENVSKTFTIT
;
A
#
# COMPACT_ATOMS: atom_id res chain seq x y z
N VAL A 1 -11.89 -5.62 34.68
CA VAL A 1 -12.04 -6.13 33.29
C VAL A 1 -11.47 -7.54 33.31
N GLU A 2 -12.32 -8.53 33.11
CA GLU A 2 -11.86 -9.91 32.95
C GLU A 2 -11.06 -10.00 31.65
N SER A 3 -9.80 -10.46 31.75
CA SER A 3 -8.96 -10.70 30.56
C SER A 3 -9.29 -12.09 29.99
N ILE A 4 -9.51 -12.15 28.70
CA ILE A 4 -9.66 -13.41 27.98
C ILE A 4 -8.25 -13.99 27.74
N ILE A 5 -8.02 -15.21 28.25
CA ILE A 5 -6.77 -15.94 28.00
C ILE A 5 -7.02 -16.90 26.84
N LYS A 6 -6.21 -16.81 25.79
CA LYS A 6 -6.23 -17.72 24.66
C LYS A 6 -4.93 -18.50 24.58
N ASP A 7 -4.99 -19.81 24.81
CA ASP A 7 -3.86 -20.71 24.60
C ASP A 7 -3.75 -21.04 23.08
N VAL A 8 -2.64 -20.66 22.48
CA VAL A 8 -2.37 -20.89 21.04
C VAL A 8 -1.59 -22.18 20.78
N LYS A 9 -1.28 -22.97 21.81
CA LYS A 9 -0.69 -24.32 21.72
C LYS A 9 0.55 -24.44 20.81
N GLY A 10 1.44 -23.46 20.87
CA GLY A 10 2.69 -23.45 20.10
C GLY A 10 2.59 -22.83 18.70
N ASP A 11 1.44 -22.28 18.31
CA ASP A 11 1.34 -21.45 17.09
C ASP A 11 2.17 -20.17 17.18
N TYR A 12 2.51 -19.63 16.04
CA TYR A 12 3.24 -18.37 15.92
C TYR A 12 2.28 -17.17 15.96
N ILE A 13 2.68 -16.12 16.66
CA ILE A 13 1.93 -14.86 16.73
C ILE A 13 2.79 -13.73 16.17
N TYR A 14 2.23 -12.93 15.28
CA TYR A 14 2.84 -11.71 14.75
C TYR A 14 1.87 -10.54 14.86
N PRO A 15 2.33 -9.26 14.94
CA PRO A 15 1.45 -8.12 14.71
C PRO A 15 0.80 -8.24 13.34
N SER A 16 -0.47 -7.86 13.19
CA SER A 16 -1.09 -7.76 11.87
C SER A 16 -0.37 -6.72 11.02
N PHE A 17 -0.29 -6.99 9.72
CA PHE A 17 0.40 -6.14 8.75
C PHE A 17 -0.36 -4.83 8.51
N ILE A 18 0.37 -3.80 8.09
CA ILE A 18 -0.15 -2.47 7.79
C ILE A 18 0.18 -2.13 6.34
N ASP A 19 -0.83 -1.78 5.55
CA ASP A 19 -0.67 -1.31 4.16
C ASP A 19 -0.85 0.21 4.10
N LEU A 20 0.12 0.93 3.54
CA LEU A 20 0.09 2.39 3.44
C LEU A 20 -0.39 2.92 2.07
N TYR A 21 -0.87 2.06 1.17
CA TYR A 21 -1.33 2.52 -0.13
C TYR A 21 -2.48 1.68 -0.69
N SER A 22 -3.69 2.20 -0.57
CA SER A 22 -4.91 1.50 -0.96
C SER A 22 -6.01 2.45 -1.40
N ASP A 23 -7.01 1.94 -2.13
CA ASP A 23 -8.32 2.57 -2.38
C ASP A 23 -9.47 1.85 -1.66
N TYR A 24 -9.15 1.04 -0.65
CA TYR A 24 -10.10 0.24 0.10
C TYR A 24 -11.26 1.07 0.65
N GLY A 25 -12.49 0.61 0.40
CA GLY A 25 -13.70 1.23 0.90
C GLY A 25 -14.05 2.59 0.27
N LEU A 26 -13.31 3.02 -0.76
CA LEU A 26 -13.55 4.31 -1.41
C LEU A 26 -14.18 4.14 -2.79
N PRO A 27 -15.02 5.08 -3.21
CA PRO A 27 -15.60 5.06 -4.54
C PRO A 27 -14.52 5.30 -5.60
N LYS A 28 -14.53 4.46 -6.64
CA LYS A 28 -13.63 4.67 -7.80
C LYS A 28 -13.99 5.96 -8.51
N ALA A 29 -12.99 6.72 -8.88
CA ALA A 29 -13.14 7.91 -9.69
C ALA A 29 -13.73 7.52 -11.06
N LYS A 30 -14.77 8.24 -11.50
CA LYS A 30 -15.41 8.02 -12.79
C LYS A 30 -15.02 9.14 -13.75
N LYS A 31 -14.62 8.74 -14.96
CA LYS A 31 -14.36 9.69 -16.04
C LYS A 31 -15.68 10.35 -16.45
N GLY A 32 -15.72 11.69 -16.42
CA GLY A 32 -16.88 12.45 -16.88
C GLY A 32 -17.05 12.40 -18.41
N GLU A 33 -18.18 12.91 -18.89
CA GLU A 33 -18.39 13.10 -20.32
C GLU A 33 -17.45 14.21 -20.84
N TYR A 34 -16.90 13.98 -22.04
CA TYR A 34 -16.06 14.99 -22.69
C TYR A 34 -16.96 16.16 -23.11
N ASN A 35 -16.66 17.34 -22.57
CA ASN A 35 -17.25 18.59 -23.02
C ASN A 35 -16.12 19.55 -23.40
N TYR A 36 -16.18 20.11 -24.63
CA TYR A 36 -15.18 21.10 -25.03
C TYR A 36 -15.36 22.37 -24.22
N ARG A 37 -14.35 22.69 -23.42
CA ARG A 37 -14.29 23.90 -22.63
C ARG A 37 -12.90 24.55 -22.77
N PRO A 38 -12.80 25.87 -22.59
CA PRO A 38 -11.52 26.54 -22.41
C PRO A 38 -10.72 25.86 -21.29
N GLN A 39 -9.40 25.87 -21.40
CA GLN A 39 -8.49 25.17 -20.49
C GLN A 39 -8.67 25.53 -19.01
N TYR A 40 -9.07 26.75 -18.73
CA TYR A 40 -9.26 27.30 -17.36
C TYR A 40 -10.68 27.11 -16.83
N GLU A 41 -11.62 26.64 -17.62
CA GLU A 41 -12.95 26.33 -17.12
C GLU A 41 -12.99 24.97 -16.46
N SER A 42 -13.67 24.89 -15.32
CA SER A 42 -13.79 23.71 -14.48
C SER A 42 -15.25 23.30 -14.31
N ASN A 43 -15.49 22.00 -14.09
CA ASN A 43 -16.79 21.46 -13.65
C ASN A 43 -16.98 21.62 -12.12
N LYS A 44 -15.97 22.06 -11.38
CA LYS A 44 -16.10 22.29 -9.95
C LYS A 44 -16.95 23.54 -9.69
N ASN A 45 -18.04 23.36 -8.96
CA ASN A 45 -18.89 24.46 -8.52
C ASN A 45 -18.47 24.90 -7.12
N GLY A 46 -18.17 26.21 -6.94
CA GLY A 46 -17.76 26.77 -5.66
C GLY A 46 -16.34 27.36 -5.67
N ALA A 47 -15.89 27.78 -4.52
CA ALA A 47 -14.59 28.43 -4.33
C ALA A 47 -13.45 27.39 -4.23
N PHE A 48 -13.29 26.55 -5.24
CA PHE A 48 -12.24 25.53 -5.33
C PHE A 48 -11.15 25.93 -6.34
N HIS A 49 -10.04 25.19 -6.32
CA HIS A 49 -8.99 25.32 -7.32
C HIS A 49 -9.55 25.03 -8.73
N TRP A 50 -9.18 25.85 -9.70
CA TRP A 50 -9.73 25.80 -11.07
C TRP A 50 -9.40 24.49 -11.82
N ASN A 51 -8.27 23.84 -11.50
CA ASN A 51 -7.88 22.60 -12.17
C ASN A 51 -8.51 21.38 -11.47
N GLU A 52 -9.14 20.52 -12.27
CA GLU A 52 -9.84 19.34 -11.81
C GLU A 52 -8.93 18.17 -11.37
N SER A 53 -7.63 18.28 -11.57
CA SER A 53 -6.65 17.31 -11.05
C SER A 53 -6.11 17.69 -9.66
N ILE A 54 -6.54 18.82 -9.12
CA ILE A 54 -6.13 19.32 -7.82
C ILE A 54 -7.30 19.22 -6.85
N HIS A 55 -7.23 18.30 -5.88
CA HIS A 55 -8.30 17.96 -4.97
C HIS A 55 -7.86 17.91 -3.49
N PRO A 56 -7.09 18.86 -2.96
CA PRO A 56 -6.66 18.80 -1.57
C PRO A 56 -7.83 18.83 -0.59
N GLU A 57 -8.99 19.35 -1.02
CA GLU A 57 -10.23 19.40 -0.24
C GLU A 57 -10.90 18.04 -0.03
N ILE A 58 -10.49 16.98 -0.73
CA ILE A 58 -11.07 15.65 -0.54
C ILE A 58 -10.57 15.06 0.78
N ASN A 59 -11.53 14.73 1.66
CA ASN A 59 -11.27 13.95 2.86
C ASN A 59 -11.76 12.52 2.63
N SER A 60 -10.83 11.55 2.57
CA SER A 60 -11.18 10.15 2.33
C SER A 60 -12.02 9.54 3.46
N ALA A 61 -11.91 10.04 4.68
CA ALA A 61 -12.72 9.56 5.81
C ALA A 61 -14.21 9.82 5.60
N GLU A 62 -14.59 10.91 4.92
CA GLU A 62 -15.98 11.26 4.63
C GLU A 62 -16.61 10.37 3.53
N GLN A 63 -15.78 9.73 2.71
CA GLN A 63 -16.21 8.88 1.60
C GLN A 63 -16.03 7.39 1.89
N PHE A 64 -15.39 7.06 3.01
CA PHE A 64 -15.08 5.69 3.38
C PHE A 64 -16.35 4.91 3.74
N VAL A 65 -16.51 3.73 3.11
CA VAL A 65 -17.56 2.76 3.42
C VAL A 65 -16.91 1.37 3.57
N TYR A 66 -17.17 0.71 4.69
CA TYR A 66 -16.66 -0.65 4.90
C TYR A 66 -17.11 -1.59 3.78
N ASN A 67 -16.17 -2.32 3.19
CA ASN A 67 -16.42 -3.29 2.13
C ASN A 67 -15.84 -4.66 2.52
N ASN A 68 -16.72 -5.57 2.95
CA ASN A 68 -16.34 -6.89 3.43
C ASN A 68 -15.52 -7.70 2.41
N LYS A 69 -15.91 -7.67 1.13
CA LYS A 69 -15.19 -8.42 0.08
C LYS A 69 -13.76 -7.94 -0.10
N GLN A 70 -13.55 -6.63 -0.10
CA GLN A 70 -12.20 -6.07 -0.19
C GLN A 70 -11.42 -6.33 1.10
N ALA A 71 -12.06 -6.14 2.29
CA ALA A 71 -11.44 -6.39 3.59
C ALA A 71 -10.94 -7.83 3.71
N THR A 72 -11.73 -8.82 3.27
CA THR A 72 -11.36 -10.22 3.29
C THR A 72 -10.05 -10.52 2.54
N ASN A 73 -9.80 -9.87 1.40
CA ASN A 73 -8.54 -10.03 0.66
C ASN A 73 -7.32 -9.58 1.48
N TYR A 74 -7.42 -8.45 2.17
CA TYR A 74 -6.38 -7.94 3.06
C TYR A 74 -6.22 -8.82 4.30
N ILE A 75 -7.31 -9.18 4.95
CA ILE A 75 -7.34 -10.02 6.15
C ILE A 75 -6.68 -11.37 5.88
N ASN A 76 -7.00 -12.01 4.76
CA ASN A 76 -6.43 -13.31 4.36
C ASN A 76 -4.92 -13.23 4.07
N SER A 77 -4.43 -12.05 3.71
CA SER A 77 -3.01 -11.77 3.50
C SER A 77 -2.28 -11.29 4.76
N GLY A 78 -2.95 -11.26 5.91
CA GLY A 78 -2.38 -10.90 7.21
C GLY A 78 -2.47 -9.41 7.57
N PHE A 79 -3.07 -8.58 6.73
CA PHE A 79 -3.25 -7.16 7.04
C PHE A 79 -4.40 -6.95 8.03
N GLY A 80 -4.19 -6.03 8.97
CA GLY A 80 -5.20 -5.62 9.95
C GLY A 80 -5.57 -4.14 9.84
N VAL A 81 -4.71 -3.34 9.20
CA VAL A 81 -4.87 -1.89 9.05
C VAL A 81 -4.46 -1.48 7.65
N VAL A 82 -5.18 -0.52 7.08
CA VAL A 82 -4.96 -0.01 5.73
C VAL A 82 -5.08 1.51 5.72
N LEU A 83 -4.13 2.19 5.08
CA LEU A 83 -4.23 3.61 4.71
C LEU A 83 -4.91 3.71 3.35
N SER A 84 -6.11 4.29 3.33
CA SER A 84 -6.92 4.37 2.13
C SER A 84 -7.10 5.82 1.68
N HIS A 85 -6.92 6.08 0.38
CA HIS A 85 -7.13 7.38 -0.21
C HIS A 85 -7.69 7.29 -1.62
N LYS A 86 -8.34 8.35 -2.07
CA LYS A 86 -8.85 8.44 -3.44
C LYS A 86 -7.68 8.57 -4.42
N GLN A 87 -7.47 7.56 -5.27
CA GLN A 87 -6.36 7.50 -6.22
C GLN A 87 -6.68 8.25 -7.53
N ASP A 88 -6.98 9.55 -7.41
CA ASP A 88 -7.36 10.39 -8.55
C ASP A 88 -6.76 11.79 -8.47
N GLY A 89 -6.14 12.23 -9.55
CA GLY A 89 -5.53 13.56 -9.64
C GLY A 89 -4.09 13.66 -9.16
N ILE A 90 -3.59 14.89 -9.16
CA ILE A 90 -2.21 15.27 -8.79
C ILE A 90 -2.11 15.53 -7.28
N SER A 91 -3.00 16.38 -6.73
CA SER A 91 -3.22 16.50 -5.30
C SER A 91 -4.54 15.81 -4.97
N ARG A 92 -4.50 14.80 -4.10
CA ARG A 92 -5.60 13.84 -3.90
C ARG A 92 -6.35 14.01 -2.59
N GLY A 93 -5.93 14.97 -1.78
CA GLY A 93 -6.46 15.22 -0.44
C GLY A 93 -5.91 14.26 0.61
N THR A 94 -6.68 14.05 1.68
CA THR A 94 -6.23 13.25 2.83
C THR A 94 -6.61 11.79 2.72
N ALA A 95 -5.71 10.94 3.20
CA ALA A 95 -5.92 9.52 3.41
C ALA A 95 -6.51 9.23 4.80
N VAL A 96 -7.35 8.22 4.88
CA VAL A 96 -7.92 7.69 6.11
C VAL A 96 -7.21 6.40 6.50
N LEU A 97 -6.82 6.28 7.77
CA LEU A 97 -6.29 5.04 8.34
C LEU A 97 -7.42 4.26 8.98
N VAL A 98 -7.65 3.04 8.51
CA VAL A 98 -8.77 2.21 8.95
C VAL A 98 -8.33 0.82 9.39
N SER A 99 -9.01 0.29 10.40
CA SER A 99 -8.93 -1.12 10.77
C SER A 99 -9.84 -1.94 9.84
N LEU A 100 -9.42 -3.15 9.50
CA LEU A 100 -10.22 -4.07 8.68
C LEU A 100 -11.28 -4.84 9.49
N SER A 101 -11.66 -4.33 10.67
CA SER A 101 -12.69 -4.95 11.52
C SER A 101 -14.08 -4.65 11.00
N ASP A 102 -14.96 -5.67 11.01
CA ASP A 102 -16.40 -5.51 10.72
C ASP A 102 -17.12 -4.85 11.90
N GLN A 103 -16.97 -3.55 12.01
CA GLN A 103 -17.63 -2.72 13.03
C GLN A 103 -18.31 -1.53 12.36
N LYS A 104 -19.08 -0.76 13.16
CA LYS A 104 -19.58 0.54 12.70
C LYS A 104 -18.42 1.42 12.23
N GLU A 105 -18.57 2.11 11.13
CA GLU A 105 -17.53 2.92 10.45
C GLU A 105 -16.75 3.83 11.41
N GLN A 106 -17.44 4.46 12.38
CA GLN A 106 -16.80 5.30 13.42
C GLN A 106 -15.81 4.56 14.32
N LYS A 107 -15.92 3.22 14.44
CA LYS A 107 -14.98 2.40 15.23
C LYS A 107 -13.86 1.81 14.37
N THR A 108 -14.06 1.74 13.05
CA THR A 108 -13.04 1.26 12.11
C THR A 108 -12.02 2.32 11.78
N VAL A 109 -12.40 3.61 11.75
CA VAL A 109 -11.48 4.71 11.52
C VAL A 109 -10.54 4.87 12.72
N ILE A 110 -9.24 4.79 12.44
CA ILE A 110 -8.16 4.99 13.42
C ILE A 110 -7.70 6.44 13.41
N ASN A 111 -7.51 6.99 12.20
CA ASN A 111 -7.14 8.37 11.97
C ASN A 111 -7.82 8.87 10.68
N ASP A 112 -8.59 9.94 10.78
CA ASP A 112 -9.38 10.49 9.67
C ASP A 112 -8.54 11.31 8.68
N LYS A 113 -7.35 11.75 9.07
CA LYS A 113 -6.40 12.51 8.28
C LYS A 113 -4.97 12.02 8.54
N ALA A 114 -4.68 10.80 8.12
CA ALA A 114 -3.41 10.16 8.44
C ALA A 114 -2.26 10.54 7.51
N ALA A 115 -2.55 10.98 6.29
CA ALA A 115 -1.55 11.43 5.32
C ALA A 115 -2.19 12.32 4.25
N SER A 116 -1.38 13.11 3.54
CA SER A 116 -1.74 13.82 2.30
C SER A 116 -1.16 13.08 1.09
N CYS A 117 -1.92 12.96 -0.01
CA CYS A 117 -1.55 12.10 -1.12
C CYS A 117 -1.37 12.84 -2.44
N PHE A 118 -0.33 12.48 -3.18
CA PHE A 118 0.09 13.12 -4.42
C PHE A 118 0.46 12.12 -5.52
N SER A 119 0.42 12.60 -6.77
CA SER A 119 1.03 11.91 -7.91
C SER A 119 1.25 12.88 -9.08
N PHE A 120 1.96 12.43 -10.11
CA PHE A 120 2.00 13.17 -11.38
C PHE A 120 0.86 12.79 -12.34
N LYS A 121 -0.03 11.89 -11.95
CA LYS A 121 -1.15 11.44 -12.79
C LYS A 121 -2.28 12.47 -12.74
N LYS A 122 -2.71 12.90 -13.91
CA LYS A 122 -3.87 13.80 -14.07
C LYS A 122 -5.17 13.23 -13.51
N GLY A 123 -5.28 11.91 -13.46
CA GLY A 123 -6.51 11.22 -13.05
C GLY A 123 -7.58 11.24 -14.16
N VAL A 124 -8.84 11.27 -13.72
CA VAL A 124 -10.03 11.21 -14.61
C VAL A 124 -10.42 12.57 -15.20
N SER A 125 -9.73 13.66 -14.84
CA SER A 125 -10.03 15.01 -15.34
C SER A 125 -10.07 15.07 -16.85
N MET A 126 -11.12 15.70 -17.39
CA MET A 126 -11.33 15.91 -18.83
C MET A 126 -10.78 17.24 -19.34
N GLN A 127 -10.26 18.11 -18.45
CA GLN A 127 -9.59 19.35 -18.86
C GLN A 127 -8.37 19.03 -19.75
N LYS A 128 -8.04 19.92 -20.66
CA LYS A 128 -6.88 19.73 -21.53
C LYS A 128 -5.53 19.81 -20.78
N TYR A 129 -5.46 20.64 -19.74
CA TYR A 129 -4.26 20.82 -18.92
C TYR A 129 -4.41 20.10 -17.57
N PRO A 130 -3.36 19.41 -17.09
CA PRO A 130 -2.10 19.13 -17.78
C PRO A 130 -2.26 18.01 -18.84
N SER A 131 -1.47 18.08 -19.92
CA SER A 131 -1.44 17.08 -20.99
C SER A 131 -0.14 16.26 -21.02
N SER A 132 0.81 16.60 -20.14
CA SER A 132 2.12 15.97 -20.06
C SER A 132 2.63 15.94 -18.64
N LEU A 133 3.65 15.10 -18.39
CA LEU A 133 4.34 15.04 -17.10
C LEU A 133 4.91 16.41 -16.69
N MET A 134 5.48 17.15 -17.65
CA MET A 134 6.02 18.49 -17.41
C MET A 134 4.91 19.46 -16.94
N GLY A 135 3.74 19.37 -17.58
CA GLY A 135 2.57 20.14 -17.15
C GLY A 135 2.06 19.74 -15.76
N SER A 136 2.11 18.44 -15.40
CA SER A 136 1.73 17.97 -14.06
C SER A 136 2.69 18.49 -12.99
N ILE A 137 4.00 18.48 -13.26
CA ILE A 137 5.01 19.04 -12.36
C ILE A 137 4.81 20.55 -12.19
N ALA A 138 4.62 21.28 -13.29
CA ALA A 138 4.39 22.72 -13.25
C ALA A 138 3.11 23.08 -12.46
N LEU A 139 2.03 22.32 -12.66
CA LEU A 139 0.77 22.52 -11.95
C LEU A 139 0.92 22.26 -10.44
N LEU A 140 1.68 21.20 -10.06
CA LEU A 140 1.95 20.91 -8.66
C LEU A 140 2.80 22.00 -7.99
N LYS A 141 3.87 22.46 -8.66
CA LYS A 141 4.68 23.59 -8.16
C LYS A 141 3.84 24.87 -8.03
N GLN A 142 2.98 25.14 -9.01
CA GLN A 142 2.07 26.29 -8.94
C GLN A 142 1.11 26.16 -7.75
N LEU A 143 0.60 24.96 -7.45
CA LEU A 143 -0.25 24.74 -6.27
C LEU A 143 0.47 25.13 -4.96
N PHE A 144 1.75 24.72 -4.79
CA PHE A 144 2.53 25.08 -3.62
C PHE A 144 2.72 26.60 -3.51
N LEU A 145 3.10 27.26 -4.60
CA LEU A 145 3.31 28.71 -4.64
C LEU A 145 2.01 29.48 -4.35
N ASP A 146 0.91 29.07 -4.98
CA ASP A 146 -0.39 29.72 -4.79
C ASP A 146 -0.93 29.51 -3.37
N ALA A 147 -0.73 28.31 -2.79
CA ALA A 147 -1.13 28.01 -1.43
C ALA A 147 -0.31 28.81 -0.39
N TYR A 148 1.00 28.96 -0.61
CA TYR A 148 1.85 29.80 0.19
C TYR A 148 1.44 31.29 0.11
N TRP A 149 1.20 31.80 -1.10
CA TRP A 149 0.68 33.16 -1.30
C TRP A 149 -0.67 33.35 -0.60
N TYR A 150 -1.55 32.36 -0.69
CA TYR A 150 -2.88 32.42 -0.11
C TYR A 150 -2.85 32.53 1.44
N GLN A 151 -1.91 31.89 2.12
CA GLN A 151 -1.74 32.04 3.57
C GLN A 151 -1.51 33.49 4.00
N ASN A 152 -0.87 34.28 3.14
CA ASN A 152 -0.48 35.66 3.40
C ASN A 152 -1.47 36.68 2.81
N SER A 153 -2.53 36.24 2.13
CA SER A 153 -3.52 37.07 1.48
C SER A 153 -4.94 36.80 2.02
N ASN A 154 -5.59 37.84 2.58
CA ASN A 154 -6.92 37.69 3.21
C ASN A 154 -8.11 38.05 2.30
N ASN A 155 -7.93 38.18 0.98
CA ASN A 155 -8.89 38.83 0.12
C ASN A 155 -9.88 37.93 -0.62
N THR A 156 -9.66 36.60 -0.66
CA THR A 156 -10.53 35.69 -1.37
C THR A 156 -10.65 34.34 -0.63
N THR A 157 -11.81 33.69 -0.69
CA THR A 157 -12.00 32.35 -0.14
C THR A 157 -11.67 31.31 -1.20
N ASN A 158 -10.74 30.37 -0.88
CA ASN A 158 -10.49 29.18 -1.70
C ASN A 158 -10.39 27.94 -0.79
N LEU A 159 -11.36 27.06 -0.94
CA LEU A 159 -11.48 25.84 -0.11
C LEU A 159 -10.35 24.85 -0.37
N SER A 160 -9.86 24.77 -1.61
CA SER A 160 -8.74 23.88 -1.96
C SER A 160 -7.43 24.37 -1.31
N PHE A 161 -7.13 25.66 -1.35
CA PHE A 161 -5.93 26.21 -0.69
C PHE A 161 -6.01 26.10 0.83
N ASN A 162 -7.19 26.36 1.43
CA ASN A 162 -7.40 26.15 2.85
C ASN A 162 -7.12 24.69 3.25
N ALA A 163 -7.69 23.75 2.50
CA ALA A 163 -7.48 22.33 2.77
C ALA A 163 -6.02 21.93 2.58
N PHE A 164 -5.36 22.41 1.53
CA PHE A 164 -3.96 22.12 1.24
C PHE A 164 -3.05 22.62 2.38
N ASN A 165 -3.22 23.87 2.81
CA ASN A 165 -2.42 24.46 3.89
C ASN A 165 -2.62 23.75 5.24
N ASN A 166 -3.81 23.23 5.51
CA ASN A 166 -4.08 22.44 6.72
C ASN A 166 -3.52 21.01 6.70
N GLN A 167 -2.86 20.61 5.61
CA GLN A 167 -2.27 19.28 5.43
C GLN A 167 -0.74 19.29 5.47
N PHE A 168 -0.09 20.43 5.64
CA PHE A 168 1.37 20.54 5.61
C PHE A 168 2.08 19.74 6.72
N ASP A 169 1.46 19.58 7.87
CA ASP A 169 2.02 18.81 8.99
C ASP A 169 1.76 17.30 8.90
N LEU A 170 1.02 16.85 7.88
CA LEU A 170 0.75 15.43 7.68
C LEU A 170 1.90 14.74 6.94
N PRO A 171 2.12 13.44 7.13
CA PRO A 171 2.95 12.66 6.23
C PRO A 171 2.46 12.78 4.78
N HIS A 172 3.39 12.97 3.83
CA HIS A 172 3.06 13.15 2.41
C HIS A 172 3.41 11.91 1.61
N VAL A 173 2.40 11.23 1.06
CA VAL A 173 2.58 10.06 0.21
C VAL A 173 2.57 10.46 -1.26
N PHE A 174 3.64 10.17 -1.99
CA PHE A 174 3.75 10.48 -3.42
C PHE A 174 3.84 9.19 -4.26
N GLU A 175 2.88 8.98 -5.17
CA GLU A 175 2.89 7.85 -6.09
C GLU A 175 3.77 8.11 -7.30
N THR A 176 4.73 7.20 -7.58
CA THR A 176 5.55 7.21 -8.79
C THR A 176 4.98 6.30 -9.87
N SER A 177 5.22 6.64 -11.12
CA SER A 177 4.95 5.77 -12.27
C SER A 177 6.25 5.21 -12.86
N LEU A 178 7.33 5.98 -12.77
CA LEU A 178 8.64 5.64 -13.30
C LEU A 178 9.70 5.76 -12.19
N VAL A 179 10.75 4.96 -12.27
CA VAL A 179 11.90 5.08 -11.34
C VAL A 179 12.58 6.45 -11.43
N THR A 180 12.48 7.14 -12.57
CA THR A 180 13.00 8.50 -12.74
C THR A 180 12.16 9.59 -12.07
N ASP A 181 10.98 9.24 -11.54
CA ASP A 181 10.14 10.20 -10.81
C ASP A 181 10.75 10.55 -9.45
N TYR A 182 11.58 9.69 -8.87
CA TYR A 182 12.30 9.97 -7.62
C TYR A 182 13.10 11.27 -7.69
N ASN A 183 13.87 11.47 -8.77
CA ASN A 183 14.61 12.72 -8.98
C ASN A 183 13.69 13.95 -9.14
N ARG A 184 12.56 13.79 -9.83
CA ARG A 184 11.58 14.88 -10.02
C ARG A 184 10.91 15.28 -8.71
N ILE A 185 10.61 14.29 -7.87
CA ILE A 185 10.03 14.50 -6.54
C ILE A 185 11.08 15.17 -5.64
N TYR A 186 12.35 14.73 -5.71
CA TYR A 186 13.44 15.35 -4.97
C TYR A 186 13.56 16.83 -5.27
N GLN A 187 13.49 17.24 -6.53
CA GLN A 187 13.53 18.66 -6.90
C GLN A 187 12.34 19.47 -6.36
N ILE A 188 11.17 18.85 -6.17
CA ILE A 188 10.02 19.50 -5.54
C ILE A 188 10.22 19.57 -4.02
N SER A 189 10.67 18.46 -3.43
CA SER A 189 10.99 18.36 -2.00
C SER A 189 12.00 19.43 -1.56
N ASP A 190 13.09 19.54 -2.31
CA ASP A 190 14.18 20.53 -2.07
C ASP A 190 13.68 21.98 -2.23
N GLU A 191 12.86 22.26 -3.25
CA GLU A 191 12.34 23.61 -3.51
C GLU A 191 11.32 24.08 -2.48
N PHE A 192 10.50 23.17 -1.93
CA PHE A 192 9.41 23.49 -1.02
C PHE A 192 9.65 23.01 0.42
N GLU A 193 10.81 22.43 0.72
CA GLU A 193 11.20 21.91 2.04
C GLU A 193 10.19 20.91 2.60
N ILE A 194 9.79 19.92 1.77
CA ILE A 194 8.76 18.91 2.10
C ILE A 194 9.32 17.51 1.96
N ASP A 195 9.14 16.68 2.99
CA ASP A 195 9.50 15.27 2.95
C ASP A 195 8.36 14.42 2.38
N PHE A 196 8.72 13.47 1.50
CA PHE A 196 7.77 12.54 0.90
C PHE A 196 8.07 11.08 1.28
N ILE A 197 7.01 10.31 1.46
CA ILE A 197 7.01 8.86 1.47
C ILE A 197 6.68 8.42 0.04
N ILE A 198 7.59 7.72 -0.62
CA ILE A 198 7.44 7.41 -2.05
C ILE A 198 6.75 6.06 -2.22
N LYS A 199 5.57 6.05 -2.84
CA LYS A 199 4.99 4.81 -3.35
C LYS A 199 5.73 4.42 -4.63
N GLY A 200 6.60 3.44 -4.50
CA GLY A 200 7.45 2.91 -5.58
C GLY A 200 6.67 2.06 -6.60
N ASN A 201 7.38 1.62 -7.63
CA ASN A 201 6.81 0.82 -8.73
C ASN A 201 7.42 -0.59 -8.86
N GLY A 202 8.28 -1.02 -7.92
CA GLY A 202 8.93 -2.32 -7.92
C GLY A 202 10.21 -2.40 -8.80
N LYS A 203 10.74 -1.26 -9.25
CA LYS A 203 11.93 -1.18 -10.11
C LYS A 203 13.06 -0.35 -9.50
N GLU A 204 13.04 -0.10 -8.22
CA GLU A 204 13.97 0.76 -7.48
C GLU A 204 15.42 0.27 -7.61
N TYR A 205 15.63 -1.05 -7.73
CA TYR A 205 16.95 -1.67 -7.96
C TYR A 205 17.68 -1.14 -9.20
N GLN A 206 16.94 -0.57 -10.19
CA GLN A 206 17.55 -0.05 -11.42
C GLN A 206 18.38 1.22 -11.19
N ARG A 207 18.09 1.98 -10.13
CA ARG A 207 18.72 3.25 -9.79
C ARG A 207 18.99 3.39 -8.30
N ILE A 208 19.43 2.30 -7.67
CA ILE A 208 19.55 2.23 -6.22
C ILE A 208 20.48 3.29 -5.64
N GLU A 209 21.62 3.57 -6.28
CA GLU A 209 22.57 4.59 -5.81
C GLU A 209 21.97 6.00 -5.84
N GLU A 210 21.17 6.30 -6.87
CA GLU A 210 20.48 7.58 -6.99
C GLU A 210 19.37 7.68 -5.93
N ILE A 211 18.54 6.65 -5.78
CA ILE A 211 17.42 6.63 -4.83
C ILE A 211 17.94 6.71 -3.39
N LYS A 212 19.04 6.03 -3.10
CA LYS A 212 19.69 6.07 -1.78
C LYS A 212 20.11 7.49 -1.39
N SER A 213 20.55 8.30 -2.34
CA SER A 213 20.98 9.67 -2.07
C SER A 213 19.84 10.61 -1.66
N TYR A 214 18.59 10.24 -1.92
CA TYR A 214 17.41 11.04 -1.56
C TYR A 214 16.85 10.69 -0.16
N GLU A 215 17.22 9.53 0.40
CA GLU A 215 16.84 9.05 1.74
C GLU A 215 15.31 8.92 1.98
N TYR A 216 14.49 8.90 0.93
CA TYR A 216 13.04 8.76 1.07
C TYR A 216 12.64 7.37 1.53
N PRO A 217 11.71 7.26 2.48
CA PRO A 217 11.06 5.99 2.78
C PRO A 217 10.17 5.56 1.61
N ILE A 218 10.10 4.23 1.40
CA ILE A 218 9.47 3.64 0.20
C ILE A 218 8.32 2.73 0.59
N ILE A 219 7.15 2.94 0.02
CA ILE A 219 6.04 1.97 0.01
C ILE A 219 6.24 1.07 -1.21
N LEU A 220 6.68 -0.16 -0.98
CA LEU A 220 7.15 -1.07 -2.01
C LEU A 220 6.08 -2.11 -2.38
N PRO A 221 5.61 -2.17 -3.64
CA PRO A 221 4.77 -3.26 -4.10
C PRO A 221 5.60 -4.52 -4.38
N LEU A 222 5.02 -5.68 -4.07
CA LEU A 222 5.59 -6.99 -4.41
C LEU A 222 5.04 -7.51 -5.75
N ASN A 223 4.97 -6.65 -6.74
CA ASN A 223 4.38 -6.88 -8.07
C ASN A 223 5.36 -7.56 -9.04
N PHE A 224 5.86 -8.75 -8.67
CA PHE A 224 6.83 -9.46 -9.49
C PHE A 224 6.19 -9.92 -10.81
N PRO A 225 6.92 -9.80 -11.95
CA PRO A 225 6.43 -10.29 -13.22
C PRO A 225 6.17 -11.80 -13.18
N LEU A 226 5.09 -12.24 -13.84
CA LEU A 226 4.80 -13.65 -14.01
C LEU A 226 5.81 -14.32 -14.94
N ASN A 227 5.88 -15.66 -14.89
CA ASN A 227 6.70 -16.43 -15.81
C ASN A 227 6.23 -16.19 -17.24
N TYR A 228 7.20 -16.01 -18.14
CA TYR A 228 6.91 -15.96 -19.56
C TYR A 228 6.67 -17.36 -20.12
N GLU A 229 5.67 -17.51 -20.99
CA GLU A 229 5.50 -18.71 -21.78
C GLU A 229 6.47 -18.67 -22.95
N ILE A 230 7.46 -19.58 -22.93
CA ILE A 230 8.52 -19.65 -23.95
C ILE A 230 8.41 -20.91 -24.83
N ASN A 231 7.30 -21.64 -24.68
CA ASN A 231 7.07 -22.87 -25.45
C ASN A 231 6.76 -22.61 -26.92
N ASN A 232 6.32 -21.38 -27.26
CA ASN A 232 6.08 -20.94 -28.62
C ASN A 232 7.28 -20.09 -29.07
N PRO A 233 8.00 -20.48 -30.15
CA PRO A 233 9.12 -19.72 -30.69
C PRO A 233 8.76 -18.26 -31.04
N GLU A 234 7.56 -18.01 -31.55
CA GLU A 234 7.10 -16.66 -31.91
C GLU A 234 6.95 -15.76 -30.67
N GLU A 235 6.57 -16.30 -29.50
CA GLU A 235 6.48 -15.56 -28.25
C GLU A 235 7.85 -15.32 -27.64
N SER A 236 8.78 -16.25 -27.79
CA SER A 236 10.16 -16.11 -27.32
C SER A 236 10.93 -15.00 -28.05
N ASP A 237 10.68 -14.82 -29.35
CA ASP A 237 11.34 -13.80 -30.18
C ASP A 237 10.90 -12.35 -29.84
N ILE A 238 9.73 -12.20 -29.20
CA ILE A 238 9.19 -10.88 -28.78
C ILE A 238 9.76 -10.44 -27.41
N LEU A 239 10.41 -11.34 -26.66
CA LEU A 239 10.92 -11.04 -25.32
C LEU A 239 12.20 -10.22 -25.42
N ILE A 240 12.08 -8.93 -25.03
CA ILE A 240 13.24 -8.04 -24.95
C ILE A 240 14.03 -8.27 -23.66
N LEU A 241 15.36 -8.14 -23.75
CA LEU A 241 16.28 -8.37 -22.63
C LEU A 241 15.91 -7.61 -21.35
N SER A 242 15.39 -6.40 -21.47
CA SER A 242 14.99 -5.59 -20.31
C SER A 242 13.84 -6.21 -19.51
N LYS A 243 12.87 -6.89 -20.18
CA LYS A 243 11.79 -7.61 -19.53
C LYS A 243 12.31 -8.86 -18.79
N LEU A 244 13.22 -9.61 -19.43
CA LEU A 244 13.84 -10.79 -18.84
C LEU A 244 14.66 -10.42 -17.60
N LYS A 245 15.48 -9.35 -17.69
CA LYS A 245 16.23 -8.83 -16.53
C LYS A 245 15.32 -8.35 -15.43
N HIS A 246 14.20 -7.70 -15.73
CA HIS A 246 13.25 -7.31 -14.72
C HIS A 246 12.61 -8.53 -14.03
N TRP A 247 12.21 -9.52 -14.81
CA TRP A 247 11.66 -10.78 -14.25
C TRP A 247 12.66 -11.48 -13.31
N GLU A 248 13.92 -11.53 -13.70
CA GLU A 248 14.98 -12.13 -12.88
C GLU A 248 15.27 -11.31 -11.61
N THR A 249 15.33 -9.97 -11.72
CA THR A 249 15.85 -9.09 -10.67
C THR A 249 14.77 -8.58 -9.72
N ALA A 250 13.51 -8.45 -10.17
CA ALA A 250 12.45 -7.86 -9.36
C ALA A 250 12.27 -8.53 -7.97
N PRO A 251 12.39 -9.87 -7.81
CA PRO A 251 12.30 -10.50 -6.50
C PRO A 251 13.43 -10.15 -5.53
N PHE A 252 14.57 -9.65 -6.03
CA PHE A 252 15.69 -9.18 -5.19
C PHE A 252 15.53 -7.73 -4.73
N ASN A 253 14.58 -6.98 -5.30
CA ASN A 253 14.43 -5.55 -5.01
C ASN A 253 14.29 -5.24 -3.51
N PRO A 254 13.46 -5.95 -2.70
CA PRO A 254 13.37 -5.70 -1.27
C PRO A 254 14.69 -5.91 -0.52
N ARG A 255 15.45 -6.95 -0.89
CA ARG A 255 16.79 -7.20 -0.35
C ARG A 255 17.75 -6.05 -0.68
N ILE A 256 17.76 -5.61 -1.95
CA ILE A 256 18.64 -4.52 -2.41
C ILE A 256 18.36 -3.23 -1.63
N LEU A 257 17.08 -2.91 -1.38
CA LEU A 257 16.71 -1.75 -0.57
C LEU A 257 17.22 -1.90 0.89
N SER A 258 17.01 -3.08 1.50
CA SER A 258 17.46 -3.36 2.88
C SER A 258 18.98 -3.26 3.00
N GLU A 259 19.77 -3.91 2.10
CA GLU A 259 21.23 -3.87 2.10
C GLU A 259 21.79 -2.44 1.89
N ASN A 260 21.05 -1.56 1.24
CA ASN A 260 21.40 -0.16 1.07
C ASN A 260 20.90 0.76 2.19
N GLY A 261 20.29 0.21 3.24
CA GLY A 261 19.84 0.96 4.42
C GLY A 261 18.62 1.83 4.18
N LEU A 262 17.89 1.61 3.09
CA LEU A 262 16.65 2.34 2.80
C LEU A 262 15.51 1.85 3.68
N ASN A 263 14.76 2.79 4.25
CA ASN A 263 13.55 2.49 4.99
C ASN A 263 12.41 2.18 4.01
N PHE A 264 11.73 1.05 4.18
CA PHE A 264 10.61 0.69 3.31
C PHE A 264 9.54 -0.09 4.08
N CYS A 265 8.33 -0.06 3.54
CA CYS A 265 7.22 -0.91 3.95
C CYS A 265 6.57 -1.54 2.70
N PHE A 266 5.81 -2.63 2.91
CA PHE A 266 5.15 -3.33 1.81
C PHE A 266 3.71 -2.88 1.61
N THR A 267 3.23 -3.00 0.36
CA THR A 267 1.83 -2.80 -0.01
C THR A 267 1.31 -3.92 -0.91
N MET A 268 0.01 -4.20 -0.83
CA MET A 268 -0.69 -5.07 -1.77
C MET A 268 -1.04 -4.38 -3.09
N SER A 269 -0.80 -3.08 -3.19
CA SER A 269 -1.04 -2.33 -4.44
C SER A 269 -0.24 -2.91 -5.60
N ASP A 270 -0.79 -2.82 -6.81
CA ASP A 270 -0.19 -3.28 -8.06
C ASP A 270 0.00 -4.81 -8.17
N LEU A 271 -0.55 -5.60 -7.26
CA LEU A 271 -0.62 -7.05 -7.41
C LEU A 271 -1.78 -7.42 -8.36
N GLU A 272 -1.52 -8.36 -9.28
CA GLU A 272 -2.58 -8.91 -10.13
C GLU A 272 -3.63 -9.66 -9.30
N LYS A 273 -3.16 -10.43 -8.30
CA LYS A 273 -4.01 -11.18 -7.38
C LYS A 273 -3.58 -10.93 -5.94
N PRO A 274 -4.48 -10.52 -5.06
CA PRO A 274 -4.18 -10.33 -3.63
C PRO A 274 -3.56 -11.57 -2.97
N SER A 275 -3.96 -12.78 -3.40
CA SER A 275 -3.44 -14.06 -2.90
C SER A 275 -1.94 -14.27 -3.14
N ASP A 276 -1.35 -13.54 -4.08
CA ASP A 276 0.07 -13.69 -4.42
C ASP A 276 0.98 -12.95 -3.41
N PHE A 277 0.41 -12.10 -2.54
CA PHE A 277 1.20 -11.30 -1.60
C PHE A 277 2.16 -12.14 -0.74
N ILE A 278 1.63 -13.13 -0.02
CA ILE A 278 2.43 -14.00 0.87
C ILE A 278 3.43 -14.82 0.06
N LYS A 279 3.06 -15.30 -1.13
CA LYS A 279 3.96 -16.01 -2.02
C LYS A 279 5.13 -15.13 -2.44
N ASN A 280 4.86 -13.91 -2.88
CA ASN A 280 5.88 -12.96 -3.33
C ASN A 280 6.77 -12.48 -2.18
N LEU A 281 6.21 -12.31 -0.98
CA LEU A 281 6.96 -12.04 0.24
C LEU A 281 7.97 -13.16 0.53
N ARG A 282 7.55 -14.42 0.49
CA ARG A 282 8.42 -15.58 0.67
C ARG A 282 9.49 -15.67 -0.41
N THR A 283 9.12 -15.40 -1.66
CA THR A 283 10.08 -15.32 -2.76
C THR A 283 11.17 -14.26 -2.47
N SER A 284 10.80 -13.08 -1.92
CA SER A 284 11.79 -12.07 -1.54
C SER A 284 12.76 -12.56 -0.46
N ILE A 285 12.27 -13.36 0.50
CA ILE A 285 13.07 -13.96 1.55
C ILE A 285 14.00 -15.04 0.98
N GLU A 286 13.52 -15.90 0.09
CA GLU A 286 14.33 -16.85 -0.66
C GLU A 286 15.43 -16.15 -1.48
N LYS A 287 15.18 -14.92 -1.94
CA LYS A 287 16.16 -14.06 -2.63
C LYS A 287 17.06 -13.25 -1.69
N GLY A 288 16.95 -13.49 -0.38
CA GLY A 288 17.90 -13.02 0.63
C GLY A 288 17.45 -11.82 1.47
N LEU A 289 16.19 -11.41 1.40
CA LEU A 289 15.63 -10.48 2.38
C LEU A 289 15.57 -11.18 3.74
N THR A 290 16.03 -10.53 4.82
CA THR A 290 15.95 -11.14 6.15
C THR A 290 14.50 -11.16 6.66
N LYS A 291 14.13 -12.20 7.43
CA LYS A 291 12.80 -12.27 8.06
C LYS A 291 12.55 -11.10 9.01
N LYS A 292 13.60 -10.61 9.65
CA LYS A 292 13.53 -9.45 10.54
C LYS A 292 13.15 -8.19 9.79
N ASP A 293 13.81 -7.91 8.66
CA ASP A 293 13.52 -6.74 7.85
C ASP A 293 12.14 -6.84 7.19
N ALA A 294 11.76 -8.05 6.75
CA ALA A 294 10.42 -8.32 6.23
C ALA A 294 9.33 -8.04 7.28
N LEU A 295 9.50 -8.52 8.52
CA LEU A 295 8.55 -8.25 9.61
C LEU A 295 8.51 -6.77 9.95
N HIS A 296 9.65 -6.11 10.03
CA HIS A 296 9.75 -4.67 10.28
C HIS A 296 9.00 -3.88 9.19
N ALA A 297 9.22 -4.20 7.92
CA ALA A 297 8.57 -3.55 6.78
C ALA A 297 7.05 -3.79 6.70
N LEU A 298 6.54 -4.84 7.35
CA LEU A 298 5.10 -5.15 7.40
C LEU A 298 4.39 -4.54 8.61
N THR A 299 5.11 -4.13 9.65
CA THR A 299 4.52 -3.82 10.94
C THR A 299 4.97 -2.46 11.50
N LEU A 300 6.19 -2.36 12.03
CA LEU A 300 6.66 -1.16 12.70
C LEU A 300 7.00 -0.04 11.73
N ALA A 301 7.68 -0.33 10.62
CA ALA A 301 8.04 0.70 9.63
C ALA A 301 6.81 1.46 9.11
N PRO A 302 5.73 0.82 8.62
CA PRO A 302 4.56 1.54 8.17
C PRO A 302 3.86 2.32 9.30
N ALA A 303 3.85 1.82 10.53
CA ALA A 303 3.26 2.53 11.67
C ALA A 303 4.03 3.83 11.97
N THR A 304 5.37 3.76 11.96
CA THR A 304 6.24 4.92 12.20
C THR A 304 6.10 5.98 11.10
N LEU A 305 6.03 5.55 9.83
CA LEU A 305 5.92 6.47 8.69
C LEU A 305 4.66 7.36 8.72
N ILE A 306 3.61 6.92 9.40
CA ILE A 306 2.37 7.68 9.55
C ILE A 306 2.13 8.15 11.00
N ASN A 307 3.17 8.16 11.86
CA ASN A 307 3.13 8.60 13.25
C ASN A 307 2.10 7.83 14.13
N GLU A 308 1.92 6.53 13.88
CA GLU A 308 0.96 5.66 14.57
C GLU A 308 1.62 4.52 15.36
N GLU A 309 2.93 4.53 15.53
CA GLU A 309 3.71 3.51 16.25
C GLU A 309 3.31 3.38 17.72
N ASN A 310 2.72 4.41 18.32
CA ASN A 310 2.20 4.36 19.69
C ASN A 310 0.94 3.51 19.81
N ARG A 311 0.22 3.26 18.71
CA ARG A 311 -1.05 2.52 18.68
C ARG A 311 -0.97 1.20 17.90
N LEU A 312 0.00 1.07 16.99
CA LEU A 312 0.11 0.00 16.00
C LEU A 312 1.55 -0.55 15.90
N GLY A 313 1.73 -1.58 15.10
CA GLY A 313 3.04 -2.08 14.65
C GLY A 313 3.73 -3.09 15.56
N THR A 314 3.38 -3.17 16.83
CA THR A 314 3.96 -4.14 17.80
C THR A 314 2.90 -4.73 18.72
N LEU A 315 3.24 -5.85 19.39
CA LEU A 315 2.39 -6.50 20.38
C LEU A 315 2.78 -6.03 21.79
N GLU A 316 2.28 -4.88 22.18
CA GLU A 316 2.58 -4.26 23.47
C GLU A 316 1.31 -3.83 24.18
N LYS A 317 1.40 -3.76 25.53
CA LYS A 317 0.30 -3.28 26.36
C LYS A 317 -0.05 -1.83 26.01
N GLY A 318 -1.33 -1.58 25.74
CA GLY A 318 -1.85 -0.25 25.40
C GLY A 318 -2.04 -0.02 23.90
N LYS A 319 -1.47 -0.86 23.05
CA LYS A 319 -1.69 -0.82 21.60
C LYS A 319 -2.97 -1.56 21.20
N LYS A 320 -3.44 -1.33 19.99
CA LYS A 320 -4.60 -2.00 19.43
C LYS A 320 -4.33 -3.49 19.27
N ALA A 321 -5.33 -4.33 19.61
CA ALA A 321 -5.24 -5.78 19.47
C ALA A 321 -5.35 -6.19 17.99
N ASN A 322 -4.25 -5.99 17.24
CA ASN A 322 -4.08 -6.35 15.84
C ASN A 322 -2.96 -7.37 15.74
N PHE A 323 -3.31 -8.64 15.53
CA PHE A 323 -2.34 -9.72 15.42
C PHE A 323 -2.85 -10.88 14.58
N ILE A 324 -1.92 -11.64 14.03
CA ILE A 324 -2.20 -12.88 13.29
C ILE A 324 -1.69 -14.08 14.07
N ILE A 325 -2.42 -15.19 13.97
CA ILE A 325 -2.01 -16.50 14.52
C ILE A 325 -1.77 -17.43 13.34
N CYS A 326 -0.58 -18.02 13.29
CA CYS A 326 -0.13 -18.85 12.20
C CYS A 326 0.28 -20.25 12.68
N SER A 327 0.08 -21.27 11.82
CA SER A 327 0.45 -22.66 12.11
C SER A 327 1.95 -22.87 12.33
N SER A 328 2.77 -22.08 11.72
CA SER A 328 4.24 -22.09 11.78
C SER A 328 4.76 -20.72 11.30
N ASP A 329 6.07 -20.59 11.10
CA ASP A 329 6.67 -19.35 10.62
C ASP A 329 6.02 -18.89 9.29
N ILE A 330 5.37 -17.70 9.30
CA ILE A 330 4.67 -17.14 8.15
C ILE A 330 5.60 -16.88 6.96
N PHE A 331 6.88 -16.63 7.24
CA PHE A 331 7.91 -16.36 6.25
C PHE A 331 8.43 -17.62 5.55
N GLU A 332 8.04 -18.80 6.01
CA GLU A 332 8.37 -20.08 5.39
C GLU A 332 7.12 -20.73 4.77
N ASN A 333 6.42 -21.55 5.54
CA ASN A 333 5.26 -22.29 5.09
C ASN A 333 4.03 -22.11 5.99
N GLY A 334 4.09 -21.21 6.98
CA GLY A 334 3.00 -20.97 7.93
C GLY A 334 1.73 -20.52 7.23
N LYS A 335 0.60 -21.10 7.67
CA LYS A 335 -0.75 -20.67 7.24
C LYS A 335 -1.33 -19.76 8.30
N ILE A 336 -1.92 -18.65 7.90
CA ILE A 336 -2.67 -17.78 8.81
C ILE A 336 -3.97 -18.50 9.20
N TYR A 337 -4.14 -18.81 10.48
CA TYR A 337 -5.38 -19.35 11.00
C TYR A 337 -6.37 -18.23 11.33
N GLU A 338 -5.88 -17.22 12.02
CA GLU A 338 -6.69 -16.11 12.49
C GLU A 338 -5.99 -14.78 12.25
N ASN A 339 -6.76 -13.77 11.92
CA ASN A 339 -6.32 -12.38 11.92
C ASN A 339 -7.24 -11.57 12.84
N TRP A 340 -6.69 -11.06 13.91
CA TRP A 340 -7.42 -10.22 14.87
C TRP A 340 -7.24 -8.75 14.50
N THR A 341 -8.34 -8.07 14.25
CA THR A 341 -8.37 -6.68 13.83
C THR A 341 -9.17 -5.86 14.84
N ASN A 342 -8.50 -4.93 15.53
CA ASN A 342 -9.10 -4.12 16.60
C ASN A 342 -9.82 -4.99 17.66
N GLY A 343 -9.25 -6.16 17.99
CA GLY A 343 -9.80 -7.10 18.97
C GLY A 343 -10.91 -8.01 18.45
N ILE A 344 -11.26 -7.95 17.15
CA ILE A 344 -12.22 -8.84 16.52
C ILE A 344 -11.50 -9.96 15.79
N GLN A 345 -11.90 -11.18 16.06
CA GLN A 345 -11.40 -12.38 15.43
C GLN A 345 -11.95 -12.54 14.01
N ASN A 346 -11.07 -12.70 13.03
CA ASN A 346 -11.42 -13.15 11.69
C ASN A 346 -10.75 -14.51 11.47
N ILE A 347 -11.54 -15.55 11.18
CA ILE A 347 -11.04 -16.87 10.85
C ILE A 347 -10.64 -16.86 9.36
N VAL A 348 -9.35 -17.10 9.08
CA VAL A 348 -8.78 -17.14 7.73
C VAL A 348 -8.73 -18.57 7.21
N ASN A 349 -8.22 -19.48 8.03
CA ASN A 349 -8.22 -20.92 7.76
C ASN A 349 -8.64 -21.66 9.04
N GLU A 350 -9.48 -22.67 8.88
CA GLU A 350 -9.84 -23.51 10.00
C GLU A 350 -8.65 -24.35 10.46
N LYS A 351 -8.47 -24.46 11.77
CA LYS A 351 -7.56 -25.45 12.33
C LYS A 351 -8.19 -26.82 12.12
N THR A 352 -7.51 -27.68 11.40
CA THR A 352 -7.89 -29.11 11.42
C THR A 352 -7.59 -29.65 12.81
N GLU A 353 -8.61 -30.02 13.56
CA GLU A 353 -8.46 -30.58 14.93
C GLU A 353 -7.65 -31.90 14.92
N ASN A 354 -7.66 -32.60 13.81
CA ASN A 354 -6.83 -33.79 13.56
C ASN A 354 -5.99 -33.58 12.31
N ASP A 355 -4.69 -33.47 12.48
CA ASP A 355 -3.76 -33.53 11.35
C ASP A 355 -3.70 -34.99 10.86
N VAL A 356 -4.43 -35.25 9.77
CA VAL A 356 -4.48 -36.57 9.14
C VAL A 356 -3.36 -36.76 8.12
N ARG A 357 -2.41 -35.83 8.00
CA ARG A 357 -1.23 -36.01 7.14
C ARG A 357 -0.30 -37.05 7.73
N GLY A 358 0.19 -37.92 6.90
CA GLY A 358 1.11 -38.97 7.34
C GLY A 358 1.18 -40.14 6.37
N TYR A 359 1.94 -41.14 6.80
CA TYR A 359 2.03 -42.41 6.08
C TYR A 359 1.01 -43.39 6.67
N TYR A 360 0.12 -43.87 5.84
CA TYR A 360 -0.89 -44.86 6.20
C TYR A 360 -0.67 -46.14 5.48
N THR A 361 -0.73 -47.25 6.19
CA THR A 361 -0.70 -48.57 5.59
C THR A 361 -2.08 -49.21 5.70
N PHE A 362 -2.73 -49.39 4.59
CA PHE A 362 -3.96 -50.18 4.50
C PHE A 362 -3.60 -51.65 4.38
N THR A 363 -4.04 -52.45 5.32
CA THR A 363 -3.82 -53.89 5.30
C THR A 363 -5.18 -54.62 5.29
N SER A 364 -5.40 -55.45 4.31
CA SER A 364 -6.51 -56.39 4.18
C SER A 364 -5.93 -57.80 3.96
N GLU A 365 -6.74 -58.84 4.16
CA GLU A 365 -6.27 -60.24 4.22
C GLU A 365 -5.25 -60.69 3.14
N ASN A 366 -5.20 -60.00 2.00
CA ASN A 366 -4.22 -60.30 0.92
C ASN A 366 -3.56 -59.08 0.27
N VAL A 367 -3.74 -57.87 0.82
CA VAL A 367 -3.19 -56.64 0.23
C VAL A 367 -2.72 -55.70 1.32
N SER A 368 -1.44 -55.28 1.24
CA SER A 368 -0.93 -54.19 2.04
C SER A 368 -0.44 -53.08 1.08
N LYS A 369 -1.03 -51.89 1.20
CA LYS A 369 -0.62 -50.68 0.42
C LYS A 369 -0.36 -49.53 1.35
N THR A 370 0.79 -48.89 1.22
CA THR A 370 1.13 -47.65 1.90
C THR A 370 0.81 -46.46 1.00
N PHE A 371 0.16 -45.47 1.53
CA PHE A 371 -0.13 -44.18 0.88
C PHE A 371 0.19 -43.04 1.83
N THR A 372 0.49 -41.88 1.26
CA THR A 372 0.80 -40.65 2.00
C THR A 372 -0.37 -39.70 1.84
N ILE A 373 -0.85 -39.13 2.95
CA ILE A 373 -1.76 -38.02 2.97
C ILE A 373 -0.88 -36.76 3.22
N THR A 374 -0.87 -35.82 2.29
CA THR A 374 -0.05 -34.60 2.31
C THR A 374 -0.93 -33.36 2.44
#